data_68521c7560b8e144f178a5711be75bda
#
_entry.id   68521c7560b8e144f178a5711be75bda
#
_cell.length_a   1.000
_cell.length_b   1.000
_cell.length_c   1.000
_cell.angle_alpha   90.00
_cell.angle_beta   90.00
_cell.angle_gamma   90.00
#
_symmetry.space_group_name_H-M   'P 1'
#
loop_
_entity.id
_entity.type
_entity.pdbx_description
1 polymer ?
#
loop_
_entity_poly.entity_id
_entity_poly.type
_entity_poly.pdbx_seq_one_letter_code
_entity_poly.pdbx_strand_id
1 'polypeptide(L)'
;MQWLSRRSSAVVAVVAVLAVAAVAGLIASRGTSAHERSHHVASPPPQTAGAQAATQNAVTLNVSNSATGRPIPAGFLGLSLEYPAVEAYAGHDPSGVDPVFVQLIRNLVPAQQPSIRIGGDSTDWTWWPVPGVSKPGGVKYTLNPTFAHVVGTLARETDAKLIMGIQLEADSAPVAATEARELESQIGRSSIQALELGNEPELYGSFTWYTTRSGVHVKGRAKGYDFADYQGDFSRISKAFTNVPLAGPATGAPKWIPELGAFLPAQPRVSVATLHRYPLQLCYMPAASPMYPSIAHLLSPTASRGLADSVAPYVGVAHARHVSLRIDEMNTVSCGAAPGISNAFVSALWALDATFQMARVGVDGVNFHTYPGAPYELFSFKRRDGHWQGFVSPEYYGLDMFAQAAPPNSSLLRLSGSLGDVGAWATRAPDGTIHVVLINDYTAQSRTVALRIAGAGAPASLEWLRAKGLSATTGVTLGGQTFGTATRTGVLAGRSTDTTLTPANGAYVVRLPQASAAMLTLTPPPAG
;
A
#
# COMPACT_ATOMS: atom_id res chain seq x y z
N MET A 1 5.25 13.51 -20.65
CA MET A 1 5.41 12.04 -20.81
C MET A 1 6.82 11.56 -21.16
N GLN A 2 7.82 12.40 -21.25
CA GLN A 2 9.22 11.98 -21.54
C GLN A 2 10.17 12.13 -20.35
N TRP A 3 9.66 12.22 -19.15
CA TRP A 3 10.38 12.77 -18.01
C TRP A 3 10.90 11.71 -17.02
N LEU A 4 10.28 10.55 -16.96
CA LEU A 4 10.66 9.43 -16.09
C LEU A 4 11.60 8.41 -16.75
N SER A 5 11.84 8.48 -18.09
CA SER A 5 12.62 7.47 -18.82
C SER A 5 14.14 7.68 -18.82
N ARG A 6 14.68 8.76 -18.23
CA ARG A 6 16.12 9.08 -18.31
C ARG A 6 17.00 8.58 -17.18
N ARG A 7 16.44 7.93 -16.15
CA ARG A 7 17.27 7.30 -15.10
C ARG A 7 17.57 5.81 -15.33
N SER A 8 16.97 5.17 -16.35
CA SER A 8 17.16 3.73 -16.65
C SER A 8 18.12 3.46 -17.81
N SER A 9 18.84 4.44 -18.35
CA SER A 9 19.62 4.28 -19.58
C SER A 9 21.15 4.23 -19.39
N ALA A 10 21.65 3.84 -18.24
CA ALA A 10 23.09 3.78 -18.00
C ALA A 10 23.64 2.41 -17.58
N VAL A 11 22.92 1.31 -17.75
CA VAL A 11 23.51 -0.04 -17.68
C VAL A 11 22.69 -0.99 -18.57
N VAL A 12 22.86 -0.94 -19.87
CA VAL A 12 22.65 -2.08 -20.78
C VAL A 12 23.60 -1.93 -21.95
N ALA A 13 24.74 -2.57 -21.86
CA ALA A 13 25.49 -3.05 -23.02
C ALA A 13 26.28 -4.30 -22.58
N VAL A 14 26.25 -5.32 -23.47
CA VAL A 14 27.00 -6.57 -23.45
C VAL A 14 26.28 -7.68 -22.64
N VAL A 15 25.59 -8.61 -23.29
CA VAL A 15 26.04 -9.75 -24.08
C VAL A 15 24.83 -10.35 -24.81
N ALA A 16 24.90 -10.36 -26.13
CA ALA A 16 24.12 -11.23 -26.99
C ALA A 16 25.00 -12.46 -27.39
N VAL A 17 24.31 -13.49 -27.92
CA VAL A 17 24.81 -14.61 -28.71
C VAL A 17 24.98 -15.95 -27.97
N LEU A 18 24.09 -16.87 -28.25
CA LEU A 18 24.18 -18.12 -29.06
C LEU A 18 22.91 -18.96 -28.83
N ALA A 19 22.23 -19.21 -29.71
CA ALA A 19 21.62 -19.91 -30.81
C ALA A 19 21.88 -21.45 -30.85
N VAL A 20 20.77 -22.15 -31.24
CA VAL A 20 20.67 -23.40 -32.06
C VAL A 20 20.76 -24.73 -31.28
N ALA A 21 19.78 -25.61 -31.32
CA ALA A 21 19.30 -26.41 -32.47
C ALA A 21 18.07 -27.27 -32.11
N ALA A 22 17.26 -27.46 -33.13
CA ALA A 22 16.11 -28.33 -33.20
C ALA A 22 16.45 -29.81 -33.32
N VAL A 23 15.55 -30.72 -32.88
CA VAL A 23 15.32 -31.99 -33.58
C VAL A 23 13.82 -32.31 -33.53
N ALA A 24 13.26 -32.50 -34.74
CA ALA A 24 11.93 -33.00 -34.97
C ALA A 24 11.92 -34.53 -34.96
N GLY A 25 10.81 -35.12 -34.56
CA GLY A 25 10.53 -36.54 -34.72
C GLY A 25 9.04 -36.81 -34.85
N LEU A 26 8.56 -36.89 -36.09
CA LEU A 26 7.27 -37.46 -36.45
C LEU A 26 7.24 -38.96 -36.16
N ILE A 27 6.11 -39.50 -35.74
CA ILE A 27 5.52 -40.74 -36.27
C ILE A 27 4.00 -40.70 -36.09
N ALA A 28 3.32 -41.03 -37.19
CA ALA A 28 1.87 -41.06 -37.34
C ALA A 28 1.32 -42.49 -37.14
N SER A 29 0.06 -42.61 -36.83
CA SER A 29 -1.02 -43.24 -37.58
C SER A 29 -1.88 -44.29 -36.87
N ARG A 30 -3.18 -44.18 -37.21
CA ARG A 30 -4.29 -45.17 -37.27
C ARG A 30 -4.94 -45.51 -35.91
N GLY A 31 -6.19 -45.24 -35.66
CA GLY A 31 -7.46 -45.35 -36.43
C GLY A 31 -8.20 -46.63 -36.06
N THR A 32 -9.38 -46.53 -35.45
CA THR A 32 -10.62 -47.20 -35.82
C THR A 32 -11.75 -47.13 -34.77
N SER A 33 -12.89 -46.68 -35.24
CA SER A 33 -14.30 -47.16 -35.04
C SER A 33 -14.97 -47.25 -33.64
N ALA A 34 -16.01 -46.49 -33.60
CA ALA A 34 -17.25 -46.51 -32.82
C ALA A 34 -17.74 -47.86 -32.24
N HIS A 35 -18.27 -47.75 -31.02
CA HIS A 35 -19.49 -48.48 -30.63
C HIS A 35 -20.26 -47.70 -29.56
N GLU A 36 -21.45 -47.26 -29.89
CA GLU A 36 -22.47 -46.80 -28.94
C GLU A 36 -22.88 -47.93 -28.01
N ARG A 37 -22.96 -47.66 -26.71
CA ARG A 37 -23.89 -48.36 -25.79
C ARG A 37 -24.37 -47.39 -24.75
N SER A 38 -25.67 -47.17 -24.77
CA SER A 38 -26.47 -46.56 -23.73
C SER A 38 -26.30 -47.32 -22.42
N HIS A 39 -26.04 -46.61 -21.33
CA HIS A 39 -26.29 -47.11 -20.00
C HIS A 39 -26.80 -46.02 -19.04
N HIS A 40 -27.86 -46.36 -18.42
CA HIS A 40 -28.59 -45.81 -17.31
C HIS A 40 -27.90 -44.81 -16.40
N VAL A 41 -28.58 -43.67 -16.18
CA VAL A 41 -28.33 -42.72 -15.11
C VAL A 41 -28.62 -43.38 -13.77
N ALA A 42 -27.59 -43.62 -12.97
CA ALA A 42 -27.72 -43.92 -11.54
C ALA A 42 -27.56 -42.64 -10.75
N SER A 43 -28.48 -42.38 -9.83
CA SER A 43 -28.46 -41.26 -8.89
C SER A 43 -27.20 -41.27 -8.04
N PRO A 44 -26.61 -40.12 -7.73
CA PRO A 44 -25.40 -40.06 -6.89
C PRO A 44 -25.75 -40.40 -5.43
N PRO A 45 -24.87 -41.12 -4.71
CA PRO A 45 -25.01 -41.38 -3.29
C PRO A 45 -24.76 -40.12 -2.45
N PRO A 46 -25.24 -40.03 -1.20
CA PRO A 46 -25.19 -38.84 -0.37
C PRO A 46 -23.75 -38.46 0.02
N GLN A 47 -23.44 -37.17 -0.10
CA GLN A 47 -22.12 -36.55 0.18
C GLN A 47 -21.77 -36.43 1.68
N THR A 48 -21.78 -37.51 2.43
CA THR A 48 -21.37 -37.49 3.85
C THR A 48 -19.93 -37.99 4.10
N ALA A 49 -19.33 -38.73 3.18
CA ALA A 49 -17.97 -39.25 3.34
C ALA A 49 -16.85 -38.24 3.00
N GLY A 50 -17.12 -37.23 2.16
CA GLY A 50 -16.12 -36.23 1.77
C GLY A 50 -15.80 -35.20 2.86
N ALA A 51 -16.75 -34.88 3.74
CA ALA A 51 -16.56 -33.88 4.80
C ALA A 51 -15.70 -34.41 5.95
N GLN A 52 -15.76 -35.69 6.26
CA GLN A 52 -14.94 -36.29 7.33
C GLN A 52 -13.48 -36.51 6.93
N ALA A 53 -13.20 -36.82 5.67
CA ALA A 53 -11.82 -36.97 5.18
C ALA A 53 -11.08 -35.62 5.04
N ALA A 54 -11.81 -34.53 4.75
CA ALA A 54 -11.24 -33.17 4.65
C ALA A 54 -10.78 -32.61 6.01
N THR A 55 -11.37 -33.07 7.12
CA THR A 55 -11.00 -32.61 8.47
C THR A 55 -9.77 -33.30 9.04
N GLN A 56 -9.40 -34.49 8.57
CA GLN A 56 -8.26 -35.25 9.08
C GLN A 56 -6.88 -34.64 8.72
N ASN A 57 -6.80 -33.83 7.64
CA ASN A 57 -5.58 -33.15 7.21
C ASN A 57 -5.66 -31.61 7.33
N ALA A 58 -6.69 -31.10 8.02
CA ALA A 58 -6.84 -29.67 8.21
C ALA A 58 -5.98 -29.14 9.36
N VAL A 59 -5.28 -28.07 9.11
CA VAL A 59 -4.59 -27.30 10.17
C VAL A 59 -5.65 -26.55 10.98
N THR A 60 -5.60 -26.66 12.31
CA THR A 60 -6.58 -26.00 13.18
C THR A 60 -6.06 -24.64 13.64
N LEU A 61 -6.86 -23.60 13.40
CA LEU A 61 -6.66 -22.26 13.92
C LEU A 61 -7.78 -21.90 14.89
N ASN A 62 -7.40 -21.49 16.10
CA ASN A 62 -8.35 -20.99 17.08
C ASN A 62 -8.29 -19.46 17.13
N VAL A 63 -9.46 -18.83 17.03
CA VAL A 63 -9.67 -17.39 17.16
C VAL A 63 -10.33 -17.14 18.50
N SER A 64 -9.63 -16.47 19.41
CA SER A 64 -10.17 -16.15 20.74
C SER A 64 -10.97 -14.84 20.72
N ASN A 65 -11.73 -14.62 21.79
CA ASN A 65 -12.42 -13.33 22.00
C ASN A 65 -11.51 -12.24 22.57
N SER A 66 -10.24 -12.54 22.86
CA SER A 66 -9.30 -11.61 23.46
C SER A 66 -8.66 -10.72 22.40
N ALA A 67 -8.80 -9.42 22.57
CA ALA A 67 -8.09 -8.44 21.76
C ALA A 67 -6.58 -8.48 22.03
N THR A 68 -5.80 -8.08 21.03
CA THR A 68 -4.35 -7.90 21.14
C THR A 68 -3.97 -6.50 20.65
N GLY A 69 -3.08 -5.84 21.36
CA GLY A 69 -2.61 -4.50 21.00
C GLY A 69 -3.68 -3.41 21.15
N ARG A 70 -3.48 -2.33 20.43
CA ARG A 70 -4.42 -1.19 20.36
C ARG A 70 -5.43 -1.43 19.23
N PRO A 71 -6.64 -0.85 19.32
CA PRO A 71 -7.55 -0.83 18.19
C PRO A 71 -6.92 -0.15 16.97
N ILE A 72 -7.26 -0.62 15.78
CA ILE A 72 -6.82 -0.03 14.51
C ILE A 72 -7.53 1.33 14.37
N PRO A 73 -6.80 2.46 14.33
CA PRO A 73 -7.45 3.76 14.32
C PRO A 73 -8.17 4.05 13.00
N ALA A 74 -9.12 4.97 13.04
CA ALA A 74 -9.74 5.51 11.84
C ALA A 74 -8.69 6.18 10.94
N GLY A 75 -8.87 6.10 9.60
CA GLY A 75 -7.91 6.63 8.64
C GLY A 75 -6.57 5.88 8.63
N PHE A 76 -6.54 4.62 9.05
CA PHE A 76 -5.32 3.81 9.09
C PHE A 76 -4.70 3.67 7.70
N LEU A 77 -5.49 3.29 6.68
CA LEU A 77 -5.05 3.35 5.29
C LEU A 77 -5.04 4.79 4.78
N GLY A 78 -4.05 5.10 3.97
CA GLY A 78 -3.88 6.37 3.30
C GLY A 78 -3.09 6.22 2.00
N LEU A 79 -2.93 7.33 1.29
CA LEU A 79 -2.15 7.41 0.06
C LEU A 79 -0.99 8.38 0.23
N SER A 80 0.13 8.08 -0.39
CA SER A 80 1.25 9.00 -0.58
C SER A 80 1.41 9.30 -2.07
N LEU A 81 1.27 10.56 -2.44
CA LEU A 81 1.26 11.04 -3.82
C LEU A 81 2.45 11.97 -4.05
N GLU A 82 3.06 11.87 -5.22
CA GLU A 82 3.94 12.91 -5.73
C GLU A 82 3.16 14.18 -6.09
N TYR A 83 3.74 15.36 -5.99
CA TYR A 83 3.07 16.60 -6.35
C TYR A 83 2.49 16.58 -7.78
N PRO A 84 3.24 16.16 -8.82
CA PRO A 84 2.68 16.06 -10.17
C PRO A 84 1.63 14.95 -10.34
N ALA A 85 1.59 13.97 -9.43
CA ALA A 85 0.61 12.89 -9.47
C ALA A 85 -0.80 13.38 -9.16
N VAL A 86 -0.94 14.43 -8.35
CA VAL A 86 -2.25 15.00 -8.01
C VAL A 86 -3.03 15.39 -9.26
N GLU A 87 -2.41 16.16 -10.16
CA GLU A 87 -3.09 16.59 -11.40
C GLU A 87 -3.33 15.42 -12.36
N ALA A 88 -2.46 14.43 -12.38
CA ALA A 88 -2.63 13.23 -13.20
C ALA A 88 -3.81 12.36 -12.73
N TYR A 89 -4.11 12.36 -11.44
CA TYR A 89 -5.18 11.56 -10.85
C TYR A 89 -6.48 12.34 -10.63
N ALA A 90 -6.39 13.55 -10.11
CA ALA A 90 -7.55 14.36 -9.81
C ALA A 90 -8.01 15.26 -10.98
N GLY A 91 -7.14 15.48 -11.96
CA GLY A 91 -7.36 16.46 -13.04
C GLY A 91 -6.88 17.86 -12.67
N HIS A 92 -7.18 18.82 -13.57
CA HIS A 92 -6.73 20.22 -13.45
C HIS A 92 -7.87 21.19 -13.13
N ASP A 93 -9.09 20.70 -12.97
CA ASP A 93 -10.28 21.53 -12.75
C ASP A 93 -10.58 21.62 -11.24
N PRO A 94 -10.37 22.80 -10.63
CA PRO A 94 -10.66 22.97 -9.21
C PRO A 94 -12.16 22.98 -8.87
N SER A 95 -13.05 23.08 -9.86
CA SER A 95 -14.49 23.00 -9.65
C SER A 95 -15.02 21.57 -9.55
N GLY A 96 -14.24 20.57 -9.98
CA GLY A 96 -14.61 19.16 -9.90
C GLY A 96 -13.44 18.25 -10.22
N VAL A 97 -13.04 17.45 -9.23
CA VAL A 97 -11.98 16.44 -9.38
C VAL A 97 -12.53 15.14 -9.95
N ASP A 98 -11.64 14.25 -10.39
CA ASP A 98 -12.01 12.92 -10.90
C ASP A 98 -12.86 12.13 -9.88
N PRO A 99 -14.15 11.89 -10.15
CA PRO A 99 -15.03 11.18 -9.23
C PRO A 99 -14.65 9.69 -9.07
N VAL A 100 -13.96 9.10 -10.06
CA VAL A 100 -13.49 7.71 -9.97
C VAL A 100 -12.34 7.63 -8.97
N PHE A 101 -11.41 8.60 -8.99
CA PHE A 101 -10.34 8.70 -8.01
C PHE A 101 -10.89 8.93 -6.59
N VAL A 102 -11.84 9.85 -6.42
CA VAL A 102 -12.54 10.08 -5.14
C VAL A 102 -13.17 8.79 -4.62
N GLN A 103 -13.86 8.02 -5.47
CA GLN A 103 -14.47 6.76 -5.06
C GLN A 103 -13.44 5.70 -4.66
N LEU A 104 -12.34 5.59 -5.40
CA LEU A 104 -11.25 4.66 -5.03
C LEU A 104 -10.59 5.03 -3.69
N ILE A 105 -10.45 6.32 -3.37
CA ILE A 105 -10.01 6.74 -2.03
C ILE A 105 -11.03 6.30 -0.96
N ARG A 106 -12.31 6.55 -1.19
CA ARG A 106 -13.39 6.22 -0.24
C ARG A 106 -13.51 4.72 0.03
N ASN A 107 -13.26 3.86 -0.96
CA ASN A 107 -13.27 2.40 -0.76
C ASN A 107 -12.21 1.95 0.25
N LEU A 108 -11.03 2.57 0.25
CA LEU A 108 -9.95 2.21 1.19
C LEU A 108 -10.24 2.64 2.64
N VAL A 109 -11.11 3.62 2.84
CA VAL A 109 -11.46 4.17 4.16
C VAL A 109 -12.96 4.46 4.27
N PRO A 110 -13.82 3.42 4.19
CA PRO A 110 -15.27 3.59 4.17
C PRO A 110 -15.77 4.38 5.40
N ALA A 111 -16.51 5.47 5.16
CA ALA A 111 -17.06 6.35 6.20
C ALA A 111 -16.02 6.91 7.19
N GLN A 112 -14.78 7.12 6.74
CA GLN A 112 -13.67 7.64 7.54
C GLN A 112 -13.03 8.83 6.83
N GLN A 113 -12.18 9.56 7.56
CA GLN A 113 -11.30 10.59 6.99
C GLN A 113 -10.00 9.93 6.52
N PRO A 114 -9.71 9.87 5.20
CA PRO A 114 -8.44 9.37 4.71
C PRO A 114 -7.29 10.30 5.08
N SER A 115 -6.11 9.75 5.26
CA SER A 115 -4.87 10.51 5.30
C SER A 115 -4.24 10.49 3.92
N ILE A 116 -4.01 11.65 3.31
CA ILE A 116 -3.32 11.78 2.03
C ILE A 116 -2.05 12.59 2.26
N ARG A 117 -0.91 11.97 2.03
CA ARG A 117 0.36 12.69 1.94
C ARG A 117 0.57 13.13 0.50
N ILE A 118 0.89 14.41 0.30
CA ILE A 118 1.37 14.95 -0.96
C ILE A 118 2.81 15.37 -0.74
N GLY A 119 3.73 14.59 -1.30
CA GLY A 119 5.14 14.69 -0.97
C GLY A 119 5.99 13.83 -1.90
N GLY A 120 6.78 12.89 -1.32
CA GLY A 120 7.72 12.05 -2.07
C GLY A 120 8.94 12.84 -2.57
N ASP A 121 9.66 12.27 -3.53
CA ASP A 121 10.82 12.92 -4.16
C ASP A 121 10.49 14.34 -4.69
N SER A 122 9.24 14.55 -5.11
CA SER A 122 8.81 15.84 -5.65
C SER A 122 8.62 16.93 -4.61
N THR A 123 8.64 16.62 -3.32
CA THR A 123 8.72 17.65 -2.26
C THR A 123 9.88 18.60 -2.55
N ASP A 124 11.04 18.05 -2.82
CA ASP A 124 12.28 18.82 -3.02
C ASP A 124 12.53 19.25 -4.48
N TRP A 125 11.60 18.92 -5.38
CA TRP A 125 11.58 19.40 -6.76
C TRP A 125 10.50 20.44 -7.01
N THR A 126 9.75 20.82 -6.00
CA THR A 126 8.60 21.70 -6.04
C THR A 126 8.89 22.99 -5.30
N TRP A 127 8.27 24.07 -5.68
CA TRP A 127 8.28 25.32 -4.97
C TRP A 127 7.07 26.19 -5.32
N TRP A 128 6.70 27.08 -4.42
CA TRP A 128 5.85 28.22 -4.73
C TRP A 128 6.72 29.44 -5.06
N PRO A 129 6.48 30.15 -6.19
CA PRO A 129 7.30 31.30 -6.56
C PRO A 129 7.34 32.38 -5.49
N VAL A 130 8.55 32.85 -5.18
CA VAL A 130 8.79 33.90 -4.17
C VAL A 130 9.26 35.16 -4.90
N PRO A 131 8.59 36.33 -4.72
CA PRO A 131 9.02 37.57 -5.33
C PRO A 131 10.48 37.91 -4.99
N GLY A 132 11.27 38.22 -6.00
CA GLY A 132 12.69 38.58 -5.84
C GLY A 132 13.64 37.39 -5.57
N VAL A 133 13.14 36.17 -5.52
CA VAL A 133 13.94 34.94 -5.34
C VAL A 133 13.97 34.15 -6.64
N SER A 134 15.18 33.82 -7.10
CA SER A 134 15.32 32.93 -8.27
C SER A 134 14.89 31.52 -7.93
N LYS A 135 14.26 30.84 -8.91
CA LYS A 135 13.87 29.43 -8.78
C LYS A 135 15.10 28.58 -8.45
N PRO A 136 15.09 27.78 -7.37
CA PRO A 136 16.20 26.90 -7.02
C PRO A 136 16.53 25.90 -8.13
N GLY A 137 17.82 25.57 -8.31
CA GLY A 137 18.30 24.80 -9.46
C GLY A 137 17.70 23.39 -9.60
N GLY A 138 17.37 22.73 -8.48
CA GLY A 138 16.76 21.40 -8.46
C GLY A 138 15.25 21.40 -8.69
N VAL A 139 14.61 22.57 -8.65
CA VAL A 139 13.14 22.68 -8.80
C VAL A 139 12.71 22.41 -10.24
N LYS A 140 11.76 21.50 -10.37
CA LYS A 140 11.22 21.04 -11.64
C LYS A 140 9.74 21.35 -11.80
N TYR A 141 9.00 21.42 -10.68
CA TYR A 141 7.56 21.67 -10.65
C TYR A 141 7.28 22.98 -9.92
N THR A 142 6.45 23.84 -10.52
CA THR A 142 6.09 25.14 -9.95
C THR A 142 4.63 25.11 -9.56
N LEU A 143 4.36 25.34 -8.28
CA LEU A 143 3.01 25.42 -7.73
C LEU A 143 2.32 26.73 -8.15
N ASN A 144 1.01 26.69 -8.16
CA ASN A 144 0.14 27.82 -8.44
C ASN A 144 -1.23 27.66 -7.73
N PRO A 145 -2.05 28.71 -7.67
CA PRO A 145 -3.37 28.63 -7.02
C PRO A 145 -4.28 27.54 -7.58
N THR A 146 -4.24 27.27 -8.89
CA THR A 146 -5.08 26.22 -9.51
C THR A 146 -4.76 24.86 -8.92
N PHE A 147 -3.47 24.51 -8.83
CA PHE A 147 -3.03 23.26 -8.17
C PHE A 147 -3.56 23.16 -6.74
N ALA A 148 -3.35 24.21 -5.94
CA ALA A 148 -3.77 24.19 -4.54
C ALA A 148 -5.30 24.09 -4.39
N HIS A 149 -6.07 24.73 -5.28
CA HIS A 149 -7.52 24.60 -5.30
C HIS A 149 -7.98 23.19 -5.70
N VAL A 150 -7.30 22.51 -6.64
CA VAL A 150 -7.56 21.09 -6.96
C VAL A 150 -7.34 20.23 -5.73
N VAL A 151 -6.20 20.41 -5.02
CA VAL A 151 -5.91 19.69 -3.77
C VAL A 151 -6.99 19.97 -2.71
N GLY A 152 -7.40 21.22 -2.55
CA GLY A 152 -8.45 21.61 -1.62
C GLY A 152 -9.82 20.99 -1.96
N THR A 153 -10.14 20.87 -3.26
CA THR A 153 -11.36 20.19 -3.72
C THR A 153 -11.29 18.70 -3.46
N LEU A 154 -10.16 18.06 -3.79
CA LEU A 154 -9.93 16.64 -3.47
C LEU A 154 -10.09 16.36 -1.98
N ALA A 155 -9.50 17.20 -1.12
CA ALA A 155 -9.62 17.06 0.32
C ALA A 155 -11.08 17.19 0.81
N ARG A 156 -11.85 18.16 0.28
CA ARG A 156 -13.27 18.32 0.62
C ARG A 156 -14.12 17.15 0.13
N GLU A 157 -13.92 16.71 -1.13
CA GLU A 157 -14.68 15.61 -1.70
C GLU A 157 -14.43 14.28 -0.98
N THR A 158 -13.25 14.08 -0.43
CA THR A 158 -12.89 12.85 0.29
C THR A 158 -12.97 12.99 1.81
N ASP A 159 -13.20 14.20 2.34
CA ASP A 159 -13.01 14.57 3.76
C ASP A 159 -11.59 14.26 4.27
N ALA A 160 -10.59 14.35 3.40
CA ALA A 160 -9.22 13.96 3.72
C ALA A 160 -8.50 14.94 4.64
N LYS A 161 -7.60 14.39 5.46
CA LYS A 161 -6.55 15.13 6.16
C LYS A 161 -5.23 15.00 5.40
N LEU A 162 -4.60 16.13 5.12
CA LEU A 162 -3.43 16.22 4.27
C LEU A 162 -2.14 16.35 5.09
N ILE A 163 -1.12 15.59 4.73
CA ILE A 163 0.27 15.85 5.10
C ILE A 163 0.93 16.43 3.84
N MET A 164 1.38 17.68 3.93
CA MET A 164 1.93 18.41 2.78
C MET A 164 3.44 18.50 2.89
N GLY A 165 4.15 17.95 1.91
CA GLY A 165 5.61 18.08 1.80
C GLY A 165 6.02 19.53 1.52
N ILE A 166 7.03 20.04 2.22
CA ILE A 166 7.55 21.39 2.06
C ILE A 166 9.02 21.32 1.71
N GLN A 167 9.41 22.08 0.71
CA GLN A 167 10.76 22.16 0.18
C GLN A 167 11.81 22.40 1.28
N LEU A 168 12.76 21.47 1.42
CA LEU A 168 13.88 21.57 2.35
C LEU A 168 15.25 21.56 1.65
N GLU A 169 15.38 20.82 0.55
CA GLU A 169 16.67 20.62 -0.13
C GLU A 169 17.25 21.91 -0.70
N ALA A 170 16.40 22.90 -1.01
CA ALA A 170 16.82 24.24 -1.46
C ALA A 170 17.52 25.07 -0.37
N ASP A 171 17.48 24.65 0.89
CA ASP A 171 18.09 25.34 2.05
C ASP A 171 17.66 26.82 2.21
N SER A 172 16.40 27.10 1.90
CA SER A 172 15.88 28.46 1.84
C SER A 172 14.61 28.63 2.69
N ALA A 173 14.74 29.27 3.85
CA ALA A 173 13.59 29.57 4.70
C ALA A 173 12.52 30.43 3.99
N PRO A 174 12.84 31.45 3.16
CA PRO A 174 11.84 32.17 2.39
C PRO A 174 11.06 31.30 1.41
N VAL A 175 11.72 30.33 0.74
CA VAL A 175 11.08 29.40 -0.19
C VAL A 175 10.10 28.50 0.57
N ALA A 176 10.57 27.82 1.60
CA ALA A 176 9.75 26.91 2.41
C ALA A 176 8.58 27.63 3.10
N ALA A 177 8.83 28.84 3.67
CA ALA A 177 7.78 29.60 4.34
C ALA A 177 6.72 30.14 3.38
N THR A 178 7.11 30.51 2.17
CA THR A 178 6.13 30.95 1.16
C THR A 178 5.28 29.78 0.69
N GLU A 179 5.90 28.65 0.39
CA GLU A 179 5.20 27.42 0.00
C GLU A 179 4.20 27.00 1.07
N ALA A 180 4.62 26.90 2.33
CA ALA A 180 3.76 26.55 3.46
C ALA A 180 2.55 27.51 3.57
N ARG A 181 2.79 28.82 3.58
CA ARG A 181 1.74 29.84 3.69
C ARG A 181 0.74 29.78 2.53
N GLU A 182 1.22 29.67 1.31
CA GLU A 182 0.33 29.63 0.14
C GLU A 182 -0.50 28.34 0.10
N LEU A 183 0.11 27.18 0.40
CA LEU A 183 -0.63 25.92 0.50
C LEU A 183 -1.70 25.99 1.59
N GLU A 184 -1.38 26.51 2.79
CA GLU A 184 -2.35 26.68 3.86
C GLU A 184 -3.50 27.61 3.46
N SER A 185 -3.18 28.74 2.82
CA SER A 185 -4.15 29.75 2.41
C SER A 185 -5.09 29.26 1.31
N GLN A 186 -4.56 28.55 0.31
CA GLN A 186 -5.30 28.17 -0.89
C GLN A 186 -6.05 26.83 -0.74
N ILE A 187 -5.49 25.88 0.01
CA ILE A 187 -6.14 24.58 0.28
C ILE A 187 -7.20 24.73 1.37
N GLY A 188 -6.90 25.53 2.40
CA GLY A 188 -7.69 25.66 3.61
C GLY A 188 -7.05 24.89 4.79
N ARG A 189 -6.73 25.64 5.84
CA ARG A 189 -6.02 25.16 7.03
C ARG A 189 -6.67 23.94 7.69
N SER A 190 -7.98 23.83 7.66
CA SER A 190 -8.72 22.73 8.29
C SER A 190 -8.48 21.37 7.62
N SER A 191 -8.10 21.34 6.34
CA SER A 191 -7.77 20.12 5.61
C SER A 191 -6.32 19.66 5.84
N ILE A 192 -5.41 20.55 6.29
CA ILE A 192 -4.01 20.24 6.49
C ILE A 192 -3.79 19.73 7.91
N GLN A 193 -3.42 18.46 8.05
CA GLN A 193 -3.06 17.84 9.32
C GLN A 193 -1.69 18.31 9.79
N ALA A 194 -0.69 18.27 8.90
CA ALA A 194 0.68 18.66 9.19
C ALA A 194 1.43 19.08 7.93
N LEU A 195 2.50 19.87 8.13
CA LEU A 195 3.50 20.16 7.10
C LEU A 195 4.73 19.30 7.35
N GLU A 196 5.22 18.62 6.31
CA GLU A 196 6.38 17.74 6.36
C GLU A 196 7.57 18.37 5.65
N LEU A 197 8.68 18.59 6.36
CA LEU A 197 9.86 19.25 5.81
C LEU A 197 10.80 18.27 5.14
N GLY A 198 10.89 18.37 3.82
CA GLY A 198 11.76 17.54 3.00
C GLY A 198 11.24 16.13 2.78
N ASN A 199 11.97 15.39 1.97
CA ASN A 199 11.74 13.96 1.70
C ASN A 199 13.07 13.23 1.71
N GLU A 200 13.19 12.18 2.54
CA GLU A 200 14.40 11.36 2.68
C GLU A 200 15.69 12.20 2.76
N PRO A 201 15.77 13.14 3.73
CA PRO A 201 16.88 14.09 3.81
C PRO A 201 18.24 13.40 4.02
N GLU A 202 18.27 12.15 4.44
CA GLU A 202 19.47 11.31 4.47
C GLU A 202 20.14 11.15 3.10
N LEU A 203 19.43 11.43 2.04
CA LEU A 203 19.92 11.33 0.66
C LEU A 203 20.54 12.62 0.12
N TYR A 204 20.29 13.78 0.74
CA TYR A 204 20.70 15.10 0.24
C TYR A 204 22.21 15.27 0.04
N GLY A 205 23.02 14.65 0.89
CA GLY A 205 24.49 14.67 0.76
C GLY A 205 25.06 13.63 -0.21
N SER A 206 24.25 12.68 -0.67
CA SER A 206 24.71 11.54 -1.49
C SER A 206 24.15 11.55 -2.91
N PHE A 207 22.90 11.95 -3.11
CA PHE A 207 22.26 11.98 -4.42
C PHE A 207 22.45 13.30 -5.15
N THR A 208 22.39 13.26 -6.49
CA THR A 208 22.38 14.44 -7.33
C THR A 208 20.97 15.03 -7.33
N TRP A 209 20.82 16.21 -6.76
CA TRP A 209 19.58 16.96 -6.81
C TRP A 209 19.29 17.47 -8.22
N TYR A 210 20.33 18.07 -8.86
CA TYR A 210 20.24 18.46 -10.26
C TYR A 210 21.61 18.47 -10.95
N THR A 211 21.57 18.52 -12.27
CA THR A 211 22.79 18.68 -13.08
C THR A 211 22.71 20.03 -13.78
N THR A 212 23.78 20.84 -13.64
CA THR A 212 23.90 22.14 -14.31
C THR A 212 23.97 21.99 -15.82
N ARG A 213 23.81 23.08 -16.56
CA ARG A 213 23.98 23.08 -18.02
C ARG A 213 25.40 22.68 -18.45
N SER A 214 26.41 22.93 -17.61
CA SER A 214 27.80 22.50 -17.83
C SER A 214 28.09 21.05 -17.42
N GLY A 215 27.08 20.27 -17.01
CA GLY A 215 27.22 18.86 -16.64
C GLY A 215 27.68 18.62 -15.19
N VAL A 216 27.74 19.64 -14.35
CA VAL A 216 28.13 19.49 -12.93
C VAL A 216 26.95 18.93 -12.15
N HIS A 217 27.16 17.84 -11.40
CA HIS A 217 26.22 17.26 -10.48
C HIS A 217 26.19 18.02 -9.16
N VAL A 218 25.06 18.62 -8.85
CA VAL A 218 24.85 19.39 -7.61
C VAL A 218 24.00 18.56 -6.65
N LYS A 219 24.44 18.49 -5.40
CA LYS A 219 23.73 17.85 -4.29
C LYS A 219 23.06 18.90 -3.43
N GLY A 220 22.00 18.54 -2.73
CA GLY A 220 21.29 19.45 -1.83
C GLY A 220 22.10 19.84 -0.60
N ARG A 221 22.96 18.94 -0.14
CA ARG A 221 23.84 19.15 1.03
C ARG A 221 25.27 18.66 0.77
N ALA A 222 26.17 19.03 1.64
CA ALA A 222 27.55 18.57 1.62
C ALA A 222 27.63 17.05 1.86
N LYS A 223 28.73 16.45 1.35
CA LYS A 223 29.01 15.04 1.67
C LYS A 223 29.24 14.91 3.19
N GLY A 224 28.56 13.94 3.80
CA GLY A 224 28.64 13.72 5.24
C GLY A 224 27.50 14.34 6.04
N TYR A 225 26.54 15.00 5.37
CA TYR A 225 25.29 15.45 5.99
C TYR A 225 24.64 14.33 6.79
N ASP A 226 24.43 14.58 8.07
CA ASP A 226 23.94 13.60 9.02
C ASP A 226 22.63 14.05 9.70
N PHE A 227 22.13 13.23 10.64
CA PHE A 227 20.87 13.52 11.31
C PHE A 227 20.93 14.79 12.17
N ALA A 228 22.08 15.13 12.76
CA ALA A 228 22.24 16.35 13.56
C ALA A 228 22.17 17.59 12.67
N ASP A 229 22.79 17.55 11.48
CA ASP A 229 22.68 18.60 10.46
C ASP A 229 21.23 18.80 10.03
N TYR A 230 20.53 17.69 9.72
CA TYR A 230 19.09 17.71 9.37
C TYR A 230 18.25 18.33 10.49
N GLN A 231 18.47 17.93 11.74
CA GLN A 231 17.71 18.49 12.89
C GLN A 231 17.96 20.00 13.03
N GLY A 232 19.18 20.46 12.76
CA GLY A 232 19.52 21.88 12.68
C GLY A 232 18.75 22.60 11.58
N ASP A 233 18.73 22.06 10.38
CA ASP A 233 18.00 22.61 9.23
C ASP A 233 16.47 22.61 9.48
N PHE A 234 15.91 21.51 9.98
CA PHE A 234 14.51 21.41 10.35
C PHE A 234 14.14 22.51 11.35
N SER A 235 14.93 22.65 12.43
CA SER A 235 14.70 23.69 13.45
C SER A 235 14.78 25.10 12.89
N ARG A 236 15.74 25.37 12.02
CA ARG A 236 15.98 26.70 11.43
C ARG A 236 14.86 27.09 10.47
N ILE A 237 14.48 26.17 9.57
CA ILE A 237 13.50 26.45 8.51
C ILE A 237 12.08 26.48 9.08
N SER A 238 11.73 25.55 9.97
CA SER A 238 10.39 25.50 10.57
C SER A 238 10.03 26.73 11.42
N LYS A 239 11.01 27.49 11.93
CA LYS A 239 10.77 28.76 12.61
C LYS A 239 10.09 29.81 11.75
N ALA A 240 10.25 29.72 10.42
CA ALA A 240 9.63 30.65 9.48
C ALA A 240 8.16 30.29 9.17
N PHE A 241 7.66 29.17 9.66
CA PHE A 241 6.28 28.75 9.44
C PHE A 241 5.35 29.32 10.51
N THR A 242 4.08 29.45 10.14
CA THR A 242 2.98 29.70 11.08
C THR A 242 2.83 28.53 12.06
N ASN A 243 1.92 28.63 13.04
CA ASN A 243 1.70 27.60 14.07
C ASN A 243 0.94 26.37 13.51
N VAL A 244 1.35 25.84 12.37
CA VAL A 244 0.85 24.57 11.83
C VAL A 244 1.59 23.43 12.51
N PRO A 245 0.92 22.33 12.87
CA PRO A 245 1.61 21.09 13.26
C PRO A 245 2.55 20.62 12.16
N LEU A 246 3.65 19.99 12.57
CA LEU A 246 4.65 19.46 11.68
C LEU A 246 4.61 17.93 11.65
N ALA A 247 5.10 17.37 10.54
CA ALA A 247 5.39 15.96 10.37
C ALA A 247 6.89 15.78 10.10
N GLY A 248 7.43 14.64 10.44
CA GLY A 248 8.83 14.28 10.20
C GLY A 248 9.31 13.14 11.08
N PRO A 249 10.52 12.61 10.81
CA PRO A 249 11.56 13.14 9.94
C PRO A 249 11.49 12.71 8.45
N ALA A 250 10.46 12.02 7.98
CA ALA A 250 10.29 11.58 6.59
C ALA A 250 11.49 10.76 6.07
N THR A 251 11.99 9.82 6.88
CA THR A 251 13.20 9.04 6.59
C THR A 251 12.93 7.54 6.48
N GLY A 252 13.64 6.88 5.55
CA GLY A 252 13.68 5.43 5.41
C GLY A 252 14.99 4.78 5.86
N ALA A 253 16.02 5.57 6.17
CA ALA A 253 17.35 5.05 6.47
C ALA A 253 17.42 4.34 7.84
N PRO A 254 17.85 3.06 7.88
CA PRO A 254 17.93 2.29 9.14
C PRO A 254 18.76 2.95 10.24
N LYS A 255 19.76 3.76 9.88
CA LYS A 255 20.60 4.48 10.85
C LYS A 255 20.01 5.80 11.32
N TRP A 256 18.99 6.35 10.63
CA TRP A 256 18.32 7.60 11.00
C TRP A 256 17.04 7.35 11.82
N ILE A 257 16.34 6.24 11.59
CA ILE A 257 15.12 5.87 12.31
C ILE A 257 15.34 5.86 13.84
N PRO A 258 16.45 5.37 14.41
CA PRO A 258 16.72 5.42 15.85
C PRO A 258 16.78 6.83 16.43
N GLU A 259 17.13 7.83 15.63
CA GLU A 259 17.22 9.23 16.07
C GLU A 259 15.86 9.86 16.37
N LEU A 260 14.75 9.19 16.05
CA LEU A 260 13.40 9.65 16.38
C LEU A 260 13.26 9.96 17.89
N GLY A 261 13.95 9.21 18.74
CA GLY A 261 13.97 9.42 20.19
C GLY A 261 14.53 10.77 20.62
N ALA A 262 15.52 11.29 19.90
CA ALA A 262 16.13 12.60 20.11
C ALA A 262 15.40 13.70 19.32
N PHE A 263 14.86 13.37 18.14
CA PHE A 263 14.18 14.31 17.26
C PHE A 263 12.90 14.87 17.88
N LEU A 264 12.00 14.00 18.37
CA LEU A 264 10.70 14.43 18.87
C LEU A 264 10.76 15.44 20.03
N PRO A 265 11.62 15.27 21.08
CA PRO A 265 11.74 16.30 22.11
C PRO A 265 12.36 17.60 21.61
N ALA A 266 13.23 17.56 20.61
CA ALA A 266 13.83 18.74 19.99
C ALA A 266 12.87 19.49 19.07
N GLN A 267 11.81 18.82 18.58
CA GLN A 267 10.84 19.34 17.63
C GLN A 267 9.39 19.26 18.18
N PRO A 268 9.03 20.06 19.22
CA PRO A 268 7.75 19.92 19.94
C PRO A 268 6.51 20.24 19.08
N ARG A 269 6.68 20.82 17.90
CA ARG A 269 5.58 21.04 16.94
C ARG A 269 5.26 19.82 16.09
N VAL A 270 6.11 18.78 16.09
CA VAL A 270 5.84 17.53 15.37
C VAL A 270 4.70 16.80 16.07
N SER A 271 3.58 16.67 15.36
CA SER A 271 2.39 15.95 15.82
C SER A 271 2.22 14.58 15.14
N VAL A 272 2.93 14.38 14.04
CA VAL A 272 3.00 13.11 13.29
C VAL A 272 4.46 12.76 13.07
N ALA A 273 4.91 11.68 13.68
CA ALA A 273 6.19 11.07 13.36
C ALA A 273 6.04 10.27 12.07
N THR A 274 6.89 10.52 11.07
CA THR A 274 6.79 9.93 9.74
C THR A 274 8.04 9.13 9.38
N LEU A 275 7.83 7.91 8.87
CA LEU A 275 8.87 7.00 8.44
C LEU A 275 8.48 6.35 7.11
N HIS A 276 9.49 6.11 6.25
CA HIS A 276 9.33 5.40 4.99
C HIS A 276 9.77 3.95 5.11
N ARG A 277 9.02 3.01 4.53
CA ARG A 277 9.36 1.59 4.59
C ARG A 277 9.07 0.85 3.29
N TYR A 278 10.13 0.29 2.71
CA TYR A 278 10.07 -0.61 1.56
C TYR A 278 10.78 -1.92 1.90
N PRO A 279 10.16 -3.09 1.69
CA PRO A 279 10.80 -4.37 2.00
C PRO A 279 11.91 -4.72 1.02
N LEU A 280 11.78 -4.29 -0.24
CA LEU A 280 12.71 -4.62 -1.32
C LEU A 280 13.26 -3.34 -1.96
N GLN A 281 14.44 -3.44 -2.59
CA GLN A 281 15.16 -2.30 -3.11
C GLN A 281 15.98 -2.67 -4.36
N LEU A 282 15.88 -1.82 -5.40
CA LEU A 282 16.62 -2.01 -6.67
C LEU A 282 18.01 -1.37 -6.64
N CYS A 283 18.15 -0.15 -6.06
CA CYS A 283 19.32 0.69 -6.32
C CYS A 283 20.59 0.28 -5.56
N TYR A 284 20.49 -0.39 -4.42
CA TYR A 284 21.67 -0.63 -3.56
C TYR A 284 21.90 -2.10 -3.26
N MET A 285 20.98 -2.96 -3.70
CA MET A 285 21.03 -4.38 -3.37
C MET A 285 21.58 -5.18 -4.54
N PRO A 286 22.62 -6.00 -4.32
CA PRO A 286 23.05 -6.96 -5.33
C PRO A 286 21.95 -8.01 -5.55
N ALA A 287 21.89 -8.60 -6.73
CA ALA A 287 20.86 -9.58 -7.11
C ALA A 287 20.78 -10.81 -6.16
N ALA A 288 21.85 -11.13 -5.47
CA ALA A 288 21.88 -12.21 -4.48
C ALA A 288 21.32 -11.81 -3.09
N SER A 289 21.00 -10.52 -2.88
CA SER A 289 20.44 -10.05 -1.61
C SER A 289 19.00 -10.51 -1.44
N PRO A 290 18.58 -10.91 -0.22
CA PRO A 290 17.17 -11.18 0.08
C PRO A 290 16.28 -9.94 -0.04
N MET A 291 16.86 -8.73 -0.09
CA MET A 291 16.16 -7.48 -0.37
C MET A 291 16.08 -7.14 -1.87
N TYR A 292 16.72 -7.92 -2.76
CA TYR A 292 16.59 -7.72 -4.19
C TYR A 292 15.20 -8.19 -4.66
N PRO A 293 14.51 -7.46 -5.55
CA PRO A 293 13.15 -7.77 -5.94
C PRO A 293 12.99 -9.15 -6.56
N SER A 294 12.12 -9.96 -5.95
CA SER A 294 11.57 -11.20 -6.50
C SER A 294 10.23 -11.51 -5.85
N ILE A 295 9.41 -12.32 -6.50
CA ILE A 295 8.13 -12.79 -5.92
C ILE A 295 8.39 -13.50 -4.58
N ALA A 296 9.38 -14.38 -4.51
CA ALA A 296 9.71 -15.12 -3.30
C ALA A 296 10.19 -14.20 -2.16
N HIS A 297 10.98 -13.18 -2.46
CA HIS A 297 11.43 -12.22 -1.44
C HIS A 297 10.27 -11.34 -0.95
N LEU A 298 9.35 -10.93 -1.83
CA LEU A 298 8.19 -10.14 -1.42
C LEU A 298 7.23 -10.91 -0.51
N LEU A 299 7.09 -12.22 -0.71
CA LEU A 299 6.28 -13.10 0.13
C LEU A 299 7.03 -13.64 1.37
N SER A 300 8.30 -13.27 1.53
CA SER A 300 9.05 -13.70 2.72
C SER A 300 8.52 -13.03 4.00
N PRO A 301 8.57 -13.70 5.15
CA PRO A 301 8.20 -13.08 6.43
C PRO A 301 8.99 -11.79 6.75
N THR A 302 10.19 -11.64 6.17
CA THR A 302 10.99 -10.41 6.32
C THR A 302 10.35 -9.22 5.63
N ALA A 303 9.66 -9.44 4.50
CA ALA A 303 9.07 -8.36 3.72
C ALA A 303 7.76 -7.80 4.32
N SER A 304 7.09 -8.52 5.19
CA SER A 304 5.89 -8.04 5.88
C SER A 304 6.14 -7.92 7.39
N ARG A 305 6.31 -9.04 8.09
CA ARG A 305 6.53 -9.06 9.55
C ARG A 305 7.83 -8.35 9.94
N GLY A 306 8.94 -8.68 9.29
CA GLY A 306 10.24 -8.06 9.56
C GLY A 306 10.23 -6.57 9.30
N LEU A 307 9.51 -6.14 8.25
CA LEU A 307 9.31 -4.72 7.94
C LEU A 307 8.60 -4.00 9.10
N ALA A 308 7.51 -4.54 9.62
CA ALA A 308 6.77 -3.98 10.74
C ALA A 308 7.57 -4.05 12.05
N ASP A 309 8.23 -5.18 12.33
CA ASP A 309 9.07 -5.35 13.53
C ASP A 309 10.20 -4.31 13.57
N SER A 310 10.70 -3.85 12.41
CA SER A 310 11.75 -2.83 12.30
C SER A 310 11.33 -1.45 12.81
N VAL A 311 10.03 -1.14 12.85
CA VAL A 311 9.50 0.14 13.34
C VAL A 311 8.82 0.03 14.70
N ALA A 312 8.54 -1.17 15.17
CA ALA A 312 7.84 -1.43 16.43
C ALA A 312 8.42 -0.69 17.66
N PRO A 313 9.75 -0.60 17.86
CA PRO A 313 10.33 0.14 18.98
C PRO A 313 9.96 1.63 18.96
N TYR A 314 9.85 2.21 17.78
CA TYR A 314 9.64 3.66 17.58
C TYR A 314 8.18 4.08 17.76
N VAL A 315 7.23 3.13 17.63
CA VAL A 315 5.83 3.35 18.00
C VAL A 315 5.72 3.78 19.47
N GLY A 316 6.37 3.04 20.37
CA GLY A 316 6.40 3.38 21.79
C GLY A 316 7.08 4.73 22.07
N VAL A 317 8.15 5.07 21.33
CA VAL A 317 8.85 6.36 21.43
C VAL A 317 7.93 7.53 21.08
N ALA A 318 7.16 7.41 19.99
CA ALA A 318 6.21 8.44 19.55
C ALA A 318 5.04 8.56 20.53
N HIS A 319 4.41 7.44 20.89
CA HIS A 319 3.23 7.43 21.78
C HIS A 319 3.54 7.93 23.20
N ALA A 320 4.74 7.69 23.72
CA ALA A 320 5.17 8.25 25.00
C ALA A 320 5.20 9.79 25.02
N ARG A 321 5.12 10.43 23.84
CA ARG A 321 5.09 11.89 23.65
C ARG A 321 3.76 12.39 23.09
N HIS A 322 2.75 11.54 23.04
CA HIS A 322 1.44 11.83 22.42
C HIS A 322 1.55 12.22 20.94
N VAL A 323 2.57 11.72 20.25
CA VAL A 323 2.77 11.88 18.81
C VAL A 323 2.32 10.60 18.12
N SER A 324 1.51 10.72 17.06
CA SER A 324 1.16 9.57 16.24
C SER A 324 2.37 9.16 15.37
N LEU A 325 2.56 7.86 15.14
CA LEU A 325 3.55 7.36 14.20
C LEU A 325 2.88 6.80 12.96
N ARG A 326 3.22 7.36 11.80
CA ARG A 326 2.68 6.95 10.52
C ARG A 326 3.80 6.48 9.60
N ILE A 327 3.59 5.35 8.93
CA ILE A 327 4.42 4.97 7.78
C ILE A 327 3.83 5.72 6.60
N ASP A 328 4.28 6.93 6.41
CA ASP A 328 3.68 7.86 5.46
C ASP A 328 4.15 7.65 4.02
N GLU A 329 5.11 6.75 3.83
CA GLU A 329 5.48 6.23 2.52
C GLU A 329 5.85 4.74 2.61
N MET A 330 5.04 3.89 1.98
CA MET A 330 5.29 2.45 1.89
C MET A 330 4.84 1.91 0.53
N ASN A 331 5.62 1.02 -0.03
CA ASN A 331 5.20 0.15 -1.12
C ASN A 331 6.19 -1.04 -1.26
N THR A 332 6.02 -1.88 -2.28
CA THR A 332 6.73 -3.15 -2.49
C THR A 332 8.24 -3.01 -2.68
N VAL A 333 8.66 -2.10 -3.55
CA VAL A 333 10.07 -1.98 -3.99
C VAL A 333 10.44 -0.50 -4.12
N SER A 334 11.44 -0.05 -3.39
CA SER A 334 11.99 1.30 -3.54
C SER A 334 12.83 1.45 -4.82
N CYS A 335 13.16 2.71 -5.17
CA CYS A 335 13.94 3.07 -6.34
C CYS A 335 13.24 2.76 -7.68
N GLY A 336 11.93 3.03 -7.76
CA GLY A 336 11.19 2.99 -9.03
C GLY A 336 10.39 1.71 -9.26
N ALA A 337 10.27 0.86 -8.24
CA ALA A 337 9.48 -0.38 -8.29
C ALA A 337 10.01 -1.47 -9.25
N ALA A 338 9.41 -2.63 -9.28
CA ALA A 338 9.84 -3.76 -10.11
C ALA A 338 8.68 -4.33 -10.93
N PRO A 339 8.70 -4.21 -12.28
CA PRO A 339 7.71 -4.85 -13.14
C PRO A 339 7.62 -6.37 -12.90
N GLY A 340 6.40 -6.93 -12.95
CA GLY A 340 6.14 -8.35 -12.70
C GLY A 340 6.14 -8.74 -11.22
N ILE A 341 6.42 -7.78 -10.32
CA ILE A 341 6.36 -7.92 -8.86
C ILE A 341 5.42 -6.86 -8.30
N SER A 342 5.78 -5.58 -8.43
CA SER A 342 5.02 -4.47 -7.88
C SER A 342 3.64 -4.29 -8.54
N ASN A 343 3.50 -4.60 -9.84
CA ASN A 343 2.25 -4.52 -10.59
C ASN A 343 1.55 -5.87 -10.74
N ALA A 344 1.96 -6.89 -10.00
CA ALA A 344 1.41 -8.24 -10.09
C ALA A 344 0.62 -8.63 -8.84
N PHE A 345 -0.18 -9.69 -8.91
CA PHE A 345 -1.06 -10.14 -7.82
C PHE A 345 -0.32 -10.45 -6.51
N VAL A 346 0.96 -10.80 -6.59
CA VAL A 346 1.81 -10.96 -5.41
C VAL A 346 1.82 -9.71 -4.52
N SER A 347 1.75 -8.51 -5.12
CA SER A 347 1.69 -7.25 -4.36
C SER A 347 0.39 -7.11 -3.55
N ALA A 348 -0.73 -7.65 -4.06
CA ALA A 348 -2.00 -7.65 -3.34
C ALA A 348 -1.94 -8.51 -2.05
N LEU A 349 -1.36 -9.71 -2.14
CA LEU A 349 -1.20 -10.58 -0.98
C LEU A 349 -0.21 -10.00 0.03
N TRP A 350 0.90 -9.42 -0.45
CA TRP A 350 1.86 -8.72 0.39
C TRP A 350 1.25 -7.50 1.09
N ALA A 351 0.55 -6.63 0.35
CA ALA A 351 -0.04 -5.42 0.90
C ALA A 351 -1.06 -5.74 1.99
N LEU A 352 -1.88 -6.78 1.79
CA LEU A 352 -2.84 -7.27 2.77
C LEU A 352 -2.14 -7.72 4.07
N ASP A 353 -1.10 -8.56 3.98
CA ASP A 353 -0.36 -9.03 5.16
C ASP A 353 0.44 -7.90 5.81
N ALA A 354 1.20 -7.13 5.02
CA ALA A 354 2.04 -6.06 5.54
C ALA A 354 1.23 -4.98 6.29
N THR A 355 0.04 -4.66 5.81
CA THR A 355 -0.85 -3.70 6.48
C THR A 355 -1.33 -4.22 7.83
N PHE A 356 -1.70 -5.50 7.93
CA PHE A 356 -2.01 -6.12 9.22
C PHE A 356 -0.80 -6.19 10.15
N GLN A 357 0.39 -6.46 9.63
CA GLN A 357 1.62 -6.47 10.42
C GLN A 357 1.92 -5.07 10.99
N MET A 358 1.71 -4.00 10.21
CA MET A 358 1.83 -2.63 10.69
C MET A 358 0.78 -2.30 11.78
N ALA A 359 -0.47 -2.73 11.60
CA ALA A 359 -1.49 -2.62 12.64
C ALA A 359 -1.11 -3.39 13.91
N ARG A 360 -0.53 -4.59 13.78
CA ARG A 360 -0.07 -5.43 14.92
C ARG A 360 0.97 -4.73 15.78
N VAL A 361 1.91 -4.01 15.19
CA VAL A 361 2.94 -3.28 15.95
C VAL A 361 2.44 -1.93 16.47
N GLY A 362 1.23 -1.51 16.10
CA GLY A 362 0.56 -0.35 16.66
C GLY A 362 0.91 0.97 16.01
N VAL A 363 1.38 1.01 14.76
CA VAL A 363 1.49 2.27 14.02
C VAL A 363 0.10 2.89 13.84
N ASP A 364 0.01 4.20 13.73
CA ASP A 364 -1.27 4.91 13.65
C ASP A 364 -1.80 5.03 12.22
N GLY A 365 -1.04 4.59 11.24
CA GLY A 365 -1.47 4.48 9.85
C GLY A 365 -0.35 4.23 8.86
N VAL A 366 -0.77 3.90 7.64
CA VAL A 366 0.12 3.60 6.50
C VAL A 366 -0.38 4.32 5.27
N ASN A 367 0.49 5.06 4.58
CA ASN A 367 0.22 5.66 3.28
C ASN A 367 0.93 4.86 2.19
N PHE A 368 0.16 4.27 1.29
CA PHE A 368 0.72 3.57 0.14
C PHE A 368 1.14 4.56 -0.93
N HIS A 369 2.43 4.53 -1.28
CA HIS A 369 3.00 5.43 -2.26
C HIS A 369 2.61 5.02 -3.68
N THR A 370 2.14 5.98 -4.46
CA THR A 370 1.69 5.76 -5.84
C THR A 370 1.95 7.00 -6.70
N TYR A 371 2.44 6.80 -7.92
CA TYR A 371 2.58 7.88 -8.90
C TYR A 371 2.49 7.34 -10.34
N PRO A 372 2.12 8.20 -11.31
CA PRO A 372 1.86 7.80 -12.68
C PRO A 372 3.04 7.09 -13.34
N GLY A 373 2.79 5.89 -13.85
CA GLY A 373 3.75 5.09 -14.60
C GLY A 373 4.73 4.27 -13.76
N ALA A 374 4.65 4.33 -12.43
CA ALA A 374 5.41 3.43 -11.57
C ALA A 374 4.83 2.01 -11.62
N PRO A 375 5.66 0.95 -11.61
CA PRO A 375 5.14 -0.40 -11.51
C PRO A 375 4.26 -0.67 -10.27
N TYR A 376 4.40 0.08 -9.18
CA TYR A 376 3.49 0.01 -8.02
C TYR A 376 2.36 1.06 -8.08
N GLU A 377 2.09 1.63 -9.24
CA GLU A 377 0.95 2.52 -9.40
C GLU A 377 -0.35 1.78 -9.04
N LEU A 378 -1.07 2.25 -8.01
CA LEU A 378 -2.30 1.60 -7.53
C LEU A 378 -3.44 1.75 -8.53
N PHE A 379 -3.44 2.85 -9.26
CA PHE A 379 -4.46 3.19 -10.24
C PHE A 379 -3.94 4.26 -11.21
N SER A 380 -4.41 4.24 -12.44
CA SER A 380 -4.21 5.32 -13.40
C SER A 380 -5.53 5.77 -14.00
N PHE A 381 -5.56 6.97 -14.55
CA PHE A 381 -6.78 7.57 -15.07
C PHE A 381 -6.61 8.10 -16.48
N LYS A 382 -7.70 8.03 -17.25
CA LYS A 382 -7.79 8.66 -18.57
C LYS A 382 -9.17 9.31 -18.72
N ARG A 383 -9.21 10.45 -19.38
CA ARG A 383 -10.47 11.07 -19.79
C ARG A 383 -10.76 10.66 -21.23
N ARG A 384 -11.90 9.99 -21.46
CA ARG A 384 -12.36 9.58 -22.78
C ARG A 384 -13.82 9.99 -22.94
N ASP A 385 -14.15 10.66 -24.05
CA ASP A 385 -15.51 11.12 -24.37
C ASP A 385 -16.15 11.93 -23.23
N GLY A 386 -15.36 12.80 -22.59
CA GLY A 386 -15.79 13.63 -21.47
C GLY A 386 -15.87 12.91 -20.12
N HIS A 387 -15.68 11.59 -20.05
CA HIS A 387 -15.79 10.78 -18.83
C HIS A 387 -14.44 10.29 -18.35
N TRP A 388 -14.28 10.24 -17.04
CA TRP A 388 -13.13 9.61 -16.40
C TRP A 388 -13.23 8.08 -16.45
N GLN A 389 -12.10 7.43 -16.62
CA GLN A 389 -11.91 5.98 -16.56
C GLN A 389 -10.69 5.69 -15.70
N GLY A 390 -10.90 4.90 -14.65
CA GLY A 390 -9.84 4.40 -13.76
C GLY A 390 -9.40 2.99 -14.18
N PHE A 391 -8.10 2.73 -14.09
CA PHE A 391 -7.46 1.43 -14.30
C PHE A 391 -6.84 1.03 -12.97
N VAL A 392 -7.32 -0.04 -12.35
CA VAL A 392 -6.96 -0.43 -10.98
C VAL A 392 -5.98 -1.58 -11.02
N SER A 393 -4.86 -1.42 -10.32
CA SER A 393 -3.78 -2.41 -10.24
C SER A 393 -4.07 -3.51 -9.22
N PRO A 394 -3.42 -4.68 -9.31
CA PRO A 394 -3.63 -5.80 -8.40
C PRO A 394 -3.47 -5.47 -6.92
N GLU A 395 -2.47 -4.66 -6.55
CA GLU A 395 -2.18 -4.30 -5.17
C GLU A 395 -3.37 -3.66 -4.46
N TYR A 396 -4.12 -2.82 -5.17
CA TYR A 396 -5.30 -2.13 -4.64
C TYR A 396 -6.36 -3.11 -4.09
N TYR A 397 -6.56 -4.27 -4.72
CA TYR A 397 -7.52 -5.27 -4.23
C TYR A 397 -7.14 -5.86 -2.87
N GLY A 398 -5.84 -5.98 -2.58
CA GLY A 398 -5.36 -6.39 -1.25
C GLY A 398 -5.66 -5.35 -0.18
N LEU A 399 -5.50 -4.07 -0.53
CA LEU A 399 -5.84 -2.94 0.34
C LEU A 399 -7.35 -2.84 0.57
N ASP A 400 -8.16 -3.09 -0.46
CA ASP A 400 -9.62 -3.09 -0.37
C ASP A 400 -10.11 -4.22 0.55
N MET A 401 -9.54 -5.45 0.45
CA MET A 401 -9.83 -6.53 1.40
C MET A 401 -9.42 -6.17 2.84
N PHE A 402 -8.28 -5.50 3.05
CA PHE A 402 -7.90 -5.01 4.38
C PHE A 402 -8.93 -4.00 4.92
N ALA A 403 -9.37 -3.05 4.09
CA ALA A 403 -10.35 -2.03 4.48
C ALA A 403 -11.67 -2.66 4.96
N GLN A 404 -12.10 -3.73 4.30
CA GLN A 404 -13.28 -4.50 4.69
C GLN A 404 -13.05 -5.31 5.97
N ALA A 405 -11.87 -5.94 6.10
CA ALA A 405 -11.53 -6.79 7.24
C ALA A 405 -11.24 -6.01 8.53
N ALA A 406 -10.85 -4.74 8.41
CA ALA A 406 -10.44 -3.90 9.54
C ALA A 406 -11.17 -2.54 9.55
N PRO A 407 -12.51 -2.50 9.72
CA PRO A 407 -13.23 -1.25 9.92
C PRO A 407 -12.63 -0.40 11.06
N PRO A 408 -12.91 0.91 11.12
CA PRO A 408 -12.32 1.79 12.11
C PRO A 408 -12.58 1.31 13.55
N ASN A 409 -11.57 1.41 14.40
CA ASN A 409 -11.58 0.96 15.78
C ASN A 409 -11.74 -0.57 15.97
N SER A 410 -11.52 -1.35 14.92
CA SER A 410 -11.43 -2.80 15.03
C SER A 410 -10.28 -3.22 15.94
N SER A 411 -10.49 -4.26 16.73
CA SER A 411 -9.45 -4.88 17.54
C SER A 411 -8.92 -6.14 16.86
N LEU A 412 -7.59 -6.28 16.76
CA LEU A 412 -6.99 -7.54 16.39
C LEU A 412 -7.27 -8.59 17.47
N LEU A 413 -7.65 -9.80 17.08
CA LEU A 413 -7.95 -10.90 17.98
C LEU A 413 -6.76 -11.85 18.11
N ARG A 414 -6.62 -12.46 19.29
CA ARG A 414 -5.57 -13.47 19.55
C ARG A 414 -5.87 -14.74 18.77
N LEU A 415 -4.86 -15.17 18.02
CA LEU A 415 -4.85 -16.43 17.28
C LEU A 415 -3.97 -17.46 18.00
N SER A 416 -4.34 -18.75 17.93
CA SER A 416 -3.51 -19.85 18.39
C SER A 416 -3.69 -21.07 17.49
N GLY A 417 -2.65 -21.89 17.37
CA GLY A 417 -2.55 -23.02 16.45
C GLY A 417 -1.35 -22.85 15.53
N SER A 418 -1.08 -23.85 14.70
CA SER A 418 0.02 -23.79 13.72
C SER A 418 -0.58 -23.83 12.33
N LEU A 419 -0.36 -22.77 11.55
CA LEU A 419 -0.81 -22.64 10.16
C LEU A 419 0.29 -23.01 9.15
N GLY A 420 1.49 -23.33 9.61
CA GLY A 420 2.64 -23.50 8.72
C GLY A 420 2.90 -22.20 7.97
N ASP A 421 2.77 -22.27 6.63
CA ASP A 421 3.06 -21.15 5.73
C ASP A 421 1.81 -20.29 5.39
N VAL A 422 0.68 -20.48 6.10
CA VAL A 422 -0.55 -19.68 5.89
C VAL A 422 -0.52 -18.46 6.81
N GLY A 423 -0.61 -17.26 6.25
CA GLY A 423 -0.88 -16.04 6.99
C GLY A 423 -2.31 -16.03 7.52
N ALA A 424 -2.52 -15.55 8.75
CA ALA A 424 -3.86 -15.44 9.32
C ALA A 424 -4.00 -14.22 10.22
N TRP A 425 -5.12 -13.53 10.07
CA TRP A 425 -5.51 -12.37 10.85
C TRP A 425 -6.96 -12.50 11.29
N ALA A 426 -7.29 -11.98 12.44
CA ALA A 426 -8.66 -11.86 12.86
C ALA A 426 -8.88 -10.50 13.52
N THR A 427 -10.01 -9.87 13.20
CA THR A 427 -10.44 -8.61 13.76
C THR A 427 -11.84 -8.74 14.34
N ARG A 428 -12.14 -7.87 15.29
CA ARG A 428 -13.50 -7.61 15.74
C ARG A 428 -13.80 -6.13 15.54
N ALA A 429 -14.80 -5.84 14.73
CA ALA A 429 -15.33 -4.50 14.54
C ALA A 429 -16.13 -4.04 15.78
N PRO A 430 -16.36 -2.72 15.93
CA PRO A 430 -17.14 -2.18 17.05
C PRO A 430 -18.59 -2.70 17.16
N ASP A 431 -19.19 -3.08 16.03
CA ASP A 431 -20.53 -3.71 15.98
C ASP A 431 -20.54 -5.19 16.38
N GLY A 432 -19.36 -5.75 16.71
CA GLY A 432 -19.17 -7.15 17.06
C GLY A 432 -18.90 -8.08 15.88
N THR A 433 -18.97 -7.61 14.65
CA THR A 433 -18.61 -8.40 13.47
C THR A 433 -17.18 -8.90 13.57
N ILE A 434 -16.97 -10.19 13.30
CA ILE A 434 -15.63 -10.81 13.30
C ILE A 434 -15.27 -11.12 11.85
N HIS A 435 -14.09 -10.64 11.43
CA HIS A 435 -13.47 -10.99 10.16
C HIS A 435 -12.24 -11.85 10.43
N VAL A 436 -12.12 -12.97 9.70
CA VAL A 436 -10.91 -13.81 9.73
C VAL A 436 -10.34 -13.88 8.32
N VAL A 437 -9.17 -13.30 8.14
CA VAL A 437 -8.43 -13.29 6.87
C VAL A 437 -7.41 -14.41 6.89
N LEU A 438 -7.40 -15.22 5.83
CA LEU A 438 -6.41 -16.26 5.57
C LEU A 438 -5.67 -15.93 4.28
N ILE A 439 -4.35 -16.05 4.29
CA ILE A 439 -3.49 -15.77 3.13
C ILE A 439 -2.66 -17.01 2.84
N ASN A 440 -2.83 -17.60 1.67
CA ASN A 440 -1.98 -18.68 1.18
C ASN A 440 -1.10 -18.13 0.04
N ASP A 441 0.06 -17.66 0.38
CA ASP A 441 1.09 -17.17 -0.54
C ASP A 441 1.93 -18.31 -1.15
N TYR A 442 1.67 -19.57 -0.74
CA TYR A 442 2.38 -20.74 -1.25
C TYR A 442 2.02 -21.03 -2.71
N THR A 443 3.03 -21.24 -3.53
CA THR A 443 2.86 -21.38 -4.99
C THR A 443 2.48 -22.79 -5.43
N ALA A 444 2.64 -23.79 -4.56
CA ALA A 444 2.58 -25.20 -4.96
C ALA A 444 1.37 -25.96 -4.40
N GLN A 445 0.73 -25.51 -3.33
CA GLN A 445 -0.26 -26.33 -2.63
C GLN A 445 -1.44 -25.52 -2.06
N SER A 446 -2.62 -26.08 -2.19
CA SER A 446 -3.79 -25.65 -1.39
C SER A 446 -3.61 -26.06 0.07
N ARG A 447 -4.20 -25.29 0.98
CA ARG A 447 -4.24 -25.58 2.42
C ARG A 447 -5.69 -25.76 2.88
N THR A 448 -5.94 -26.70 3.77
CA THR A 448 -7.24 -26.81 4.44
C THR A 448 -7.08 -26.29 5.86
N VAL A 449 -7.88 -25.31 6.24
CA VAL A 449 -7.86 -24.67 7.56
C VAL A 449 -9.18 -24.88 8.24
N ALA A 450 -9.17 -25.45 9.44
CA ALA A 450 -10.32 -25.56 10.32
C ALA A 450 -10.29 -24.40 11.32
N LEU A 451 -11.16 -23.42 11.13
CA LEU A 451 -11.29 -22.24 11.98
C LEU A 451 -12.24 -22.51 13.14
N ARG A 452 -11.74 -22.48 14.36
CA ARG A 452 -12.54 -22.51 15.59
C ARG A 452 -12.61 -21.10 16.17
N ILE A 453 -13.78 -20.50 16.10
CA ILE A 453 -13.98 -19.12 16.54
C ILE A 453 -14.80 -19.16 17.83
N ALA A 454 -14.27 -18.57 18.90
CA ALA A 454 -14.90 -18.60 20.21
C ALA A 454 -16.28 -17.95 20.20
N GLY A 455 -17.30 -18.70 20.62
CA GLY A 455 -18.70 -18.26 20.66
C GLY A 455 -19.42 -18.28 19.32
N ALA A 456 -18.76 -18.72 18.24
CA ALA A 456 -19.38 -18.78 16.92
C ALA A 456 -20.04 -20.14 16.64
N GLY A 457 -21.24 -20.10 16.04
CA GLY A 457 -22.01 -21.29 15.64
C GLY A 457 -22.97 -20.99 14.47
N ALA A 458 -23.12 -19.71 14.11
CA ALA A 458 -23.95 -19.26 13.00
C ALA A 458 -23.23 -19.45 11.65
N PRO A 459 -23.96 -19.50 10.52
CA PRO A 459 -23.37 -19.42 9.20
C PRO A 459 -22.57 -18.13 9.01
N ALA A 460 -21.47 -18.21 8.26
CA ALA A 460 -20.56 -17.10 7.97
C ALA A 460 -20.42 -16.91 6.46
N SER A 461 -20.20 -15.68 6.01
CA SER A 461 -19.86 -15.37 4.61
C SER A 461 -18.38 -15.60 4.35
N LEU A 462 -18.04 -16.18 3.20
CA LEU A 462 -16.67 -16.38 2.74
C LEU A 462 -16.46 -15.68 1.41
N GLU A 463 -15.60 -14.67 1.44
CA GLU A 463 -15.15 -13.88 0.29
C GLU A 463 -13.75 -14.30 -0.13
N TRP A 464 -13.41 -14.15 -1.42
CA TRP A 464 -12.13 -14.57 -1.99
C TRP A 464 -11.42 -13.44 -2.70
N LEU A 465 -10.13 -13.28 -2.43
CA LEU A 465 -9.20 -12.51 -3.24
C LEU A 465 -8.37 -13.47 -4.11
N ARG A 466 -8.53 -13.38 -5.44
CA ARG A 466 -7.97 -14.35 -6.38
C ARG A 466 -7.46 -13.72 -7.68
N ALA A 467 -6.50 -14.40 -8.29
CA ALA A 467 -6.06 -14.19 -9.67
C ALA A 467 -5.62 -15.53 -10.27
N LYS A 468 -5.19 -15.54 -11.53
CA LYS A 468 -4.67 -16.75 -12.19
C LYS A 468 -3.37 -17.28 -11.55
N GLY A 469 -2.63 -16.43 -10.84
CA GLY A 469 -1.39 -16.76 -10.15
C GLY A 469 -0.68 -15.50 -9.68
N LEU A 470 0.41 -15.65 -8.93
CA LEU A 470 1.13 -14.54 -8.29
C LEU A 470 1.64 -13.47 -9.28
N SER A 471 2.02 -13.87 -10.49
CA SER A 471 2.53 -12.97 -11.53
C SER A 471 1.41 -12.33 -12.38
N ALA A 472 0.14 -12.57 -12.07
CA ALA A 472 -0.98 -12.00 -12.83
C ALA A 472 -1.04 -10.48 -12.63
N THR A 473 -0.98 -9.71 -13.71
CA THR A 473 -1.09 -8.24 -13.70
C THR A 473 -2.52 -7.76 -13.97
N THR A 474 -3.42 -8.67 -14.27
CA THR A 474 -4.85 -8.40 -14.58
C THR A 474 -5.71 -9.58 -14.14
N GLY A 475 -7.03 -9.40 -14.16
CA GLY A 475 -7.98 -10.48 -13.85
C GLY A 475 -8.03 -10.83 -12.36
N VAL A 476 -7.66 -9.89 -11.50
CA VAL A 476 -7.87 -10.00 -10.04
C VAL A 476 -9.35 -9.84 -9.73
N THR A 477 -9.84 -10.63 -8.79
CA THR A 477 -11.21 -10.56 -8.28
C THR A 477 -11.22 -10.53 -6.77
N LEU A 478 -12.17 -9.77 -6.21
CA LEU A 478 -12.52 -9.73 -4.80
C LEU A 478 -14.02 -10.07 -4.69
N GLY A 479 -14.37 -11.12 -3.94
CA GLY A 479 -15.73 -11.65 -3.91
C GLY A 479 -16.27 -12.08 -5.28
N GLY A 480 -15.41 -12.39 -6.26
CA GLY A 480 -15.79 -12.66 -7.66
C GLY A 480 -16.03 -11.41 -8.50
N GLN A 481 -16.01 -10.23 -7.90
CA GLN A 481 -16.17 -8.93 -8.56
C GLN A 481 -14.82 -8.33 -8.95
N THR A 482 -14.82 -7.36 -9.87
CA THR A 482 -13.61 -6.73 -10.39
C THR A 482 -13.87 -5.28 -10.81
N PHE A 483 -12.82 -4.46 -10.86
CA PHE A 483 -12.87 -3.13 -11.50
C PHE A 483 -12.82 -3.23 -13.04
N GLY A 484 -12.74 -4.46 -13.59
CA GLY A 484 -12.67 -4.70 -15.04
C GLY A 484 -11.33 -4.29 -15.64
N THR A 485 -11.31 -4.11 -16.96
CA THR A 485 -10.16 -3.52 -17.67
C THR A 485 -10.11 -2.00 -17.50
N ALA A 486 -11.23 -1.39 -17.13
CA ALA A 486 -11.38 0.00 -16.74
C ALA A 486 -12.71 0.18 -16.01
N THR A 487 -12.76 1.06 -15.02
CA THR A 487 -13.98 1.43 -14.30
C THR A 487 -14.34 2.90 -14.54
N ARG A 488 -15.62 3.20 -14.61
CA ARG A 488 -16.15 4.58 -14.65
C ARG A 488 -16.73 5.03 -13.31
N THR A 489 -16.84 4.12 -12.37
CA THR A 489 -17.48 4.37 -11.07
C THR A 489 -16.51 4.24 -9.89
N GLY A 490 -15.36 3.56 -10.07
CA GLY A 490 -14.48 3.21 -8.96
C GLY A 490 -15.05 2.16 -8.00
N VAL A 491 -16.11 1.45 -8.41
CA VAL A 491 -16.76 0.41 -7.59
C VAL A 491 -16.56 -0.95 -8.25
N LEU A 492 -16.36 -1.98 -7.45
CA LEU A 492 -16.32 -3.37 -7.90
C LEU A 492 -17.61 -3.72 -8.63
N ALA A 493 -17.51 -4.40 -9.75
CA ALA A 493 -18.62 -4.78 -10.61
C ALA A 493 -18.59 -6.27 -10.92
N GLY A 494 -19.76 -6.81 -11.29
CA GLY A 494 -19.97 -8.22 -11.55
C GLY A 494 -20.80 -8.89 -10.46
N ARG A 495 -21.02 -10.20 -10.61
CA ARG A 495 -21.77 -10.98 -9.64
C ARG A 495 -20.86 -11.36 -8.47
N SER A 496 -21.30 -11.08 -7.23
CA SER A 496 -20.63 -11.66 -6.06
C SER A 496 -20.71 -13.19 -6.10
N THR A 497 -19.61 -13.82 -5.74
CA THR A 497 -19.47 -15.27 -5.61
C THR A 497 -19.21 -15.68 -4.15
N ASP A 498 -19.55 -14.82 -3.20
CA ASP A 498 -19.44 -15.12 -1.79
C ASP A 498 -20.29 -16.36 -1.44
N THR A 499 -19.73 -17.18 -0.61
CA THR A 499 -20.36 -18.44 -0.22
C THR A 499 -20.66 -18.45 1.27
N THR A 500 -21.77 -19.06 1.65
CA THR A 500 -22.10 -19.25 3.06
C THR A 500 -21.46 -20.54 3.57
N LEU A 501 -20.65 -20.45 4.62
CA LEU A 501 -20.10 -21.59 5.35
C LEU A 501 -20.87 -21.81 6.63
N THR A 502 -21.37 -23.05 6.82
CA THR A 502 -21.94 -23.51 8.09
C THR A 502 -20.87 -24.29 8.85
N PRO A 503 -20.65 -23.99 10.15
CA PRO A 503 -19.65 -24.72 10.92
C PRO A 503 -20.05 -26.17 11.13
N ALA A 504 -19.09 -27.09 10.97
CA ALA A 504 -19.24 -28.51 11.27
C ALA A 504 -18.30 -28.87 12.44
N ASN A 505 -18.86 -29.57 13.45
CA ASN A 505 -18.10 -29.91 14.68
C ASN A 505 -17.41 -28.70 15.36
N GLY A 506 -18.09 -27.56 15.34
CA GLY A 506 -17.59 -26.31 15.91
C GLY A 506 -16.45 -25.65 15.15
N ALA A 507 -16.26 -25.96 13.87
CA ALA A 507 -15.24 -25.37 13.03
C ALA A 507 -15.78 -25.01 11.63
N TYR A 508 -15.32 -23.89 11.07
CA TYR A 508 -15.49 -23.54 9.66
C TYR A 508 -14.30 -24.10 8.89
N VAL A 509 -14.55 -24.93 7.89
CA VAL A 509 -13.49 -25.55 7.08
C VAL A 509 -13.31 -24.78 5.78
N VAL A 510 -12.16 -24.13 5.64
CA VAL A 510 -11.81 -23.38 4.45
C VAL A 510 -10.72 -24.12 3.70
N ARG A 511 -10.97 -24.49 2.43
CA ARG A 511 -9.95 -24.99 1.53
C ARG A 511 -9.38 -23.81 0.76
N LEU A 512 -8.24 -23.32 1.19
CA LEU A 512 -7.56 -22.13 0.69
C LEU A 512 -6.67 -22.52 -0.50
N PRO A 513 -6.98 -22.12 -1.73
CA PRO A 513 -6.15 -22.41 -2.89
C PRO A 513 -4.77 -21.77 -2.76
N GLN A 514 -3.82 -22.27 -3.53
CA GLN A 514 -2.52 -21.62 -3.70
C GLN A 514 -2.70 -20.20 -4.25
N ALA A 515 -1.81 -19.30 -3.89
CA ALA A 515 -1.80 -17.92 -4.38
C ALA A 515 -3.18 -17.25 -4.26
N SER A 516 -3.76 -17.24 -3.05
CA SER A 516 -5.06 -16.61 -2.81
C SER A 516 -5.18 -16.13 -1.36
N ALA A 517 -6.13 -15.24 -1.12
CA ALA A 517 -6.61 -14.95 0.23
C ALA A 517 -8.12 -15.17 0.33
N ALA A 518 -8.58 -15.35 1.56
CA ALA A 518 -10.00 -15.48 1.87
C ALA A 518 -10.33 -14.71 3.14
N MET A 519 -11.52 -14.11 3.18
CA MET A 519 -12.07 -13.48 4.37
C MET A 519 -13.36 -14.17 4.78
N LEU A 520 -13.38 -14.69 6.00
CA LEU A 520 -14.58 -15.22 6.62
C LEU A 520 -15.18 -14.12 7.51
N THR A 521 -16.45 -13.78 7.28
CA THR A 521 -17.17 -12.74 8.01
C THR A 521 -18.32 -13.36 8.81
N LEU A 522 -18.30 -13.12 10.12
CA LEU A 522 -19.35 -13.51 11.05
C LEU A 522 -20.03 -12.25 11.59
N THR A 523 -21.27 -12.05 11.21
CA THR A 523 -22.08 -10.96 11.76
C THR A 523 -22.78 -11.44 13.02
N PRO A 524 -22.76 -10.69 14.14
CA PRO A 524 -23.52 -11.03 15.32
C PRO A 524 -25.02 -11.03 14.99
N PRO A 525 -25.84 -11.82 15.69
CA PRO A 525 -27.28 -11.71 15.56
C PRO A 525 -27.72 -10.28 15.90
N PRO A 526 -28.76 -9.74 15.22
CA PRO A 526 -29.28 -8.43 15.57
C PRO A 526 -29.60 -8.38 17.06
N ALA A 527 -29.20 -7.29 17.70
CA ALA A 527 -29.60 -7.05 19.10
C ALA A 527 -31.12 -7.02 19.16
N GLY A 528 -31.71 -7.98 19.89
CA GLY A 528 -33.14 -8.13 20.07
C GLY A 528 -33.75 -6.99 20.87
#